data_e9768ebdd722c6425018606a26b6f7b5
#
_entry.id   e9768ebdd722c6425018606a26b6f7b5
#
_cell.length_a   1.000
_cell.length_b   1.000
_cell.length_c   1.000
_cell.angle_alpha   90.00
_cell.angle_beta   90.00
_cell.angle_gamma   90.00
#
_symmetry.space_group_name_H-M   'P 1'
#
loop_
_entity.id
_entity.type
_entity.pdbx_description
1 polymer ?
#
loop_
_entity_poly.entity_id
_entity_poly.type
_entity_poly.pdbx_seq_one_letter_code
_entity_poly.pdbx_strand_id
1 'polypeptide(L)'
;MGEGERSAQPSLREKLATVAWALRLAWSIDAKLLAGTVAAVALLAVLPAVALVFNREAIEQLSTFIATGQGSFEDLLPTLLSYGALLAVIAVSSRVNAEFIGALLQNTYSFGMQGHLMDVVNGSDLLTLMRRNVNEDFNYIMRRSMALNQLVSCICSMAASAFSIASLCAAAYALAPAVLVITLGYVALVLLLSGRLTKGTRFSWPVFRKAEVKAQFLKSMAQEANVAKELRVFGCADQVVEGWRRAYDVRLDLALQRMRASELRSFAFGAVFYLFLAACVGAMLWQMRQGLTTPAVVLTTLTLCTKLFSAVSPLARDLVAFDEALFSIEQQNALLAAVDVEEDVPDAAPAAAPGPGQPVFSARGVGFSYTGQRRELDGVDLEVYPGEIVALVGENGSGKSTLVKLLMGVLPPQEGELRFKGVPYSQLPQGELSKSIGAFFQDFYLYHHTLAENIGYGCVEQMGDERALRRALEQGGAAQLLAGLPKGLQTLVRKRIDRSGVEFSGGQRQLLACARAYMGDKEVMVFDEPASMLDPLAELEQFERIRSRIGGKTGILISHRVGFARLADRIVVMDAGRVAEQGTHDELLAAGGLYARFFSEQAMWYEEGGCGQ
;
A
#
# COMPACT_ATOMS: atom_id res chain seq x y z
N MET A 1 6.77 4.17 -19.59
CA MET A 1 7.24 2.89 -20.17
C MET A 1 6.59 2.74 -21.52
N GLY A 2 7.39 2.69 -22.57
CA GLY A 2 6.94 2.67 -23.95
C GLY A 2 6.18 1.40 -24.31
N GLU A 3 5.35 1.48 -25.35
CA GLU A 3 4.46 0.44 -25.90
C GLU A 3 5.17 -0.79 -26.50
N GLY A 4 6.32 -1.21 -25.99
CA GLY A 4 7.15 -2.24 -26.62
C GLY A 4 7.61 -3.42 -25.76
N GLU A 5 7.45 -3.41 -24.47
CA GLU A 5 7.87 -4.54 -23.64
C GLU A 5 6.73 -5.58 -23.52
N ARG A 6 6.71 -6.52 -24.46
CA ARG A 6 6.13 -7.84 -24.21
C ARG A 6 6.91 -8.43 -23.04
N SER A 7 6.37 -8.34 -21.81
CA SER A 7 6.98 -8.98 -20.67
C SER A 7 7.16 -10.47 -20.99
N ALA A 8 8.40 -10.91 -21.12
CA ALA A 8 8.74 -12.31 -21.28
C ALA A 8 8.05 -13.08 -20.15
N GLN A 9 7.48 -14.26 -20.45
CA GLN A 9 6.88 -15.07 -19.39
C GLN A 9 7.99 -15.41 -18.38
N PRO A 10 7.78 -15.15 -17.07
CA PRO A 10 8.79 -15.44 -16.07
C PRO A 10 9.17 -16.92 -16.13
N SER A 11 10.45 -17.19 -16.01
CA SER A 11 11.00 -18.53 -15.97
C SER A 11 10.43 -19.33 -14.79
N LEU A 12 10.43 -20.64 -14.86
CA LEU A 12 9.98 -21.48 -13.75
C LEU A 12 10.77 -21.17 -12.47
N ARG A 13 12.05 -20.83 -12.58
CA ARG A 13 12.92 -20.46 -11.47
C ARG A 13 12.46 -19.17 -10.79
N GLU A 14 12.07 -18.16 -11.56
CA GLU A 14 11.55 -16.89 -11.02
C GLU A 14 10.21 -17.10 -10.32
N LYS A 15 9.31 -17.90 -10.90
CA LYS A 15 8.04 -18.25 -10.25
C LYS A 15 8.25 -18.94 -8.91
N LEU A 16 9.16 -19.90 -8.84
CA LEU A 16 9.49 -20.59 -7.59
C LEU A 16 10.13 -19.66 -6.56
N ALA A 17 10.97 -18.72 -6.99
CA ALA A 17 11.55 -17.70 -6.11
C ALA A 17 10.46 -16.80 -5.51
N THR A 18 9.49 -16.35 -6.31
CA THR A 18 8.35 -15.55 -5.86
C THR A 18 7.47 -16.32 -4.86
N VAL A 19 7.19 -17.59 -5.13
CA VAL A 19 6.45 -18.45 -4.19
C VAL A 19 7.21 -18.61 -2.86
N ALA A 20 8.52 -18.86 -2.93
CA ALA A 20 9.36 -19.01 -1.73
C ALA A 20 9.40 -17.69 -0.91
N TRP A 21 9.47 -16.54 -1.57
CA TRP A 21 9.38 -15.23 -0.92
C TRP A 21 8.02 -15.04 -0.22
N ALA A 22 6.92 -15.32 -0.92
CA ALA A 22 5.58 -15.17 -0.37
C ALA A 22 5.34 -16.08 0.85
N LEU A 23 5.83 -17.33 0.79
CA LEU A 23 5.73 -18.26 1.92
C LEU A 23 6.59 -17.84 3.12
N ARG A 24 7.79 -17.28 2.89
CA ARG A 24 8.61 -16.70 3.97
C ARG A 24 7.90 -15.51 4.62
N LEU A 25 7.31 -14.63 3.82
CA LEU A 25 6.53 -13.51 4.34
C LEU A 25 5.31 -13.99 5.12
N ALA A 26 4.56 -14.96 4.62
CA ALA A 26 3.43 -15.54 5.35
C ALA A 26 3.88 -16.18 6.68
N TRP A 27 5.04 -16.85 6.68
CA TRP A 27 5.63 -17.43 7.88
C TRP A 27 6.06 -16.36 8.90
N SER A 28 6.62 -15.24 8.45
CA SER A 28 7.02 -14.13 9.34
C SER A 28 5.82 -13.39 9.94
N ILE A 29 4.67 -13.35 9.23
CA ILE A 29 3.45 -12.73 9.73
C ILE A 29 2.81 -13.60 10.83
N ASP A 30 2.54 -14.89 10.52
CA ASP A 30 2.01 -15.85 11.51
C ASP A 30 2.35 -17.30 11.13
N ALA A 31 3.45 -17.81 11.70
CA ALA A 31 3.91 -19.18 11.49
C ALA A 31 2.94 -20.24 12.04
N LYS A 32 2.26 -19.94 13.17
CA LYS A 32 1.34 -20.89 13.82
C LYS A 32 0.07 -21.09 13.00
N LEU A 33 -0.45 -20.00 12.45
CA LEU A 33 -1.62 -20.04 11.57
C LEU A 33 -1.31 -20.81 10.28
N LEU A 34 -0.16 -20.58 9.66
CA LEU A 34 0.25 -21.30 8.45
C LEU A 34 0.41 -22.81 8.73
N ALA A 35 1.16 -23.18 9.77
CA ALA A 35 1.37 -24.58 10.14
C ALA A 35 0.05 -25.28 10.51
N GLY A 36 -0.80 -24.60 11.28
CA GLY A 36 -2.13 -25.11 11.66
C GLY A 36 -3.03 -25.32 10.44
N THR A 37 -3.01 -24.43 9.47
CA THR A 37 -3.76 -24.57 8.22
C THR A 37 -3.27 -25.74 7.39
N VAL A 38 -1.96 -25.90 7.22
CA VAL A 38 -1.39 -27.04 6.49
C VAL A 38 -1.76 -28.36 7.17
N ALA A 39 -1.67 -28.44 8.49
CA ALA A 39 -2.07 -29.63 9.25
C ALA A 39 -3.56 -29.96 9.12
N ALA A 40 -4.43 -28.95 9.24
CA ALA A 40 -5.87 -29.11 9.05
C ALA A 40 -6.23 -29.60 7.63
N VAL A 41 -5.60 -29.01 6.63
CA VAL A 41 -5.77 -29.39 5.22
C VAL A 41 -5.33 -30.81 4.96
N ALA A 42 -4.17 -31.24 5.48
CA ALA A 42 -3.67 -32.62 5.35
C ALA A 42 -4.62 -33.62 5.99
N LEU A 43 -5.13 -33.31 7.19
CA LEU A 43 -6.08 -34.16 7.89
C LEU A 43 -7.41 -34.30 7.12
N LEU A 44 -7.97 -33.20 6.66
CA LEU A 44 -9.24 -33.17 5.94
C LEU A 44 -9.16 -33.87 4.57
N ALA A 45 -7.99 -33.85 3.93
CA ALA A 45 -7.79 -34.46 2.61
C ALA A 45 -7.93 -36.01 2.60
N VAL A 46 -7.71 -36.67 3.73
CA VAL A 46 -7.80 -38.13 3.86
C VAL A 46 -9.22 -38.60 4.21
N LEU A 47 -10.02 -37.79 4.87
CA LEU A 47 -11.36 -38.17 5.36
C LEU A 47 -12.31 -38.68 4.26
N PRO A 48 -12.34 -38.12 3.01
CA PRO A 48 -13.20 -38.64 1.94
C PRO A 48 -12.88 -40.09 1.54
N ALA A 49 -11.61 -40.51 1.59
CA ALA A 49 -11.24 -41.89 1.28
C ALA A 49 -11.63 -42.85 2.41
N VAL A 50 -11.48 -42.42 3.66
CA VAL A 50 -11.97 -43.20 4.84
C VAL A 50 -13.49 -43.38 4.75
N ALA A 51 -14.23 -42.31 4.39
CA ALA A 51 -15.67 -42.38 4.23
C ALA A 51 -16.13 -43.37 3.13
N LEU A 52 -15.33 -43.63 2.10
CA LEU A 52 -15.63 -44.64 1.08
C LEU A 52 -15.57 -46.07 1.62
N VAL A 53 -14.67 -46.37 2.56
CA VAL A 53 -14.58 -47.69 3.19
C VAL A 53 -15.85 -47.98 3.99
N PHE A 54 -16.27 -47.01 4.83
CA PHE A 54 -17.52 -47.14 5.60
C PHE A 54 -18.76 -47.20 4.68
N ASN A 55 -18.76 -46.41 3.60
CA ASN A 55 -19.85 -46.44 2.62
C ASN A 55 -19.99 -47.81 1.96
N ARG A 56 -18.85 -48.44 1.58
CA ARG A 56 -18.84 -49.77 0.99
C ARG A 56 -19.41 -50.80 1.96
N GLU A 57 -18.92 -50.83 3.21
CA GLU A 57 -19.36 -51.73 4.24
C GLU A 57 -20.87 -51.59 4.54
N ALA A 58 -21.34 -50.35 4.68
CA ALA A 58 -22.78 -50.07 4.89
C ALA A 58 -23.65 -50.57 3.72
N ILE A 59 -23.20 -50.40 2.47
CA ILE A 59 -23.96 -50.86 1.28
C ILE A 59 -23.89 -52.36 1.19
N GLU A 60 -22.77 -53.04 1.47
CA GLU A 60 -22.65 -54.51 1.47
C GLU A 60 -23.57 -55.13 2.52
N GLN A 61 -23.59 -54.65 3.75
CA GLN A 61 -24.48 -55.13 4.82
C GLN A 61 -25.97 -54.87 4.44
N LEU A 62 -26.31 -53.71 3.94
CA LEU A 62 -27.66 -53.38 3.51
C LEU A 62 -28.13 -54.25 2.35
N SER A 63 -27.27 -54.49 1.35
CA SER A 63 -27.62 -55.35 0.21
C SER A 63 -27.83 -56.81 0.62
N THR A 64 -27.04 -57.35 1.58
CA THR A 64 -27.18 -58.69 2.13
C THR A 64 -28.48 -58.81 2.92
N PHE A 65 -28.79 -57.82 3.77
CA PHE A 65 -30.04 -57.77 4.52
C PHE A 65 -31.27 -57.82 3.61
N ILE A 66 -31.27 -57.02 2.53
CA ILE A 66 -32.39 -56.95 1.56
C ILE A 66 -32.50 -58.28 0.76
N ALA A 67 -31.36 -58.86 0.32
CA ALA A 67 -31.34 -60.04 -0.55
C ALA A 67 -31.67 -61.35 0.16
N THR A 68 -31.22 -61.51 1.41
CA THR A 68 -31.29 -62.78 2.14
C THR A 68 -32.32 -62.76 3.27
N GLY A 69 -32.80 -61.59 3.69
CA GLY A 69 -33.64 -61.47 4.90
C GLY A 69 -32.91 -61.90 6.19
N GLN A 70 -31.63 -62.24 6.11
CA GLN A 70 -30.80 -62.62 7.25
C GLN A 70 -30.08 -61.45 7.86
N GLY A 71 -30.05 -61.36 9.20
CA GLY A 71 -29.50 -60.25 9.98
C GLY A 71 -30.60 -59.41 10.66
N SER A 72 -30.26 -58.80 11.76
CA SER A 72 -31.15 -57.88 12.45
C SER A 72 -30.86 -56.45 12.04
N PHE A 73 -31.84 -55.53 12.09
CA PHE A 73 -31.61 -54.11 11.93
C PHE A 73 -30.64 -53.55 12.96
N GLU A 74 -30.57 -54.24 14.15
CA GLU A 74 -29.64 -53.90 15.22
C GLU A 74 -28.14 -54.08 14.81
N ASP A 75 -27.86 -55.06 13.92
CA ASP A 75 -26.50 -55.29 13.40
C ASP A 75 -26.07 -54.25 12.39
N LEU A 76 -27.00 -53.64 11.66
CA LEU A 76 -26.77 -52.61 10.66
C LEU A 76 -26.62 -51.22 11.29
N LEU A 77 -27.29 -50.99 12.41
CA LEU A 77 -27.37 -49.70 13.07
C LEU A 77 -26.01 -49.10 13.46
N PRO A 78 -25.03 -49.86 14.06
CA PRO A 78 -23.71 -49.32 14.41
C PRO A 78 -22.92 -48.82 13.18
N THR A 79 -22.97 -49.56 12.06
CA THR A 79 -22.29 -49.20 10.81
C THR A 79 -22.89 -47.92 10.21
N LEU A 80 -24.21 -47.80 10.17
CA LEU A 80 -24.90 -46.61 9.70
C LEU A 80 -24.64 -45.39 10.58
N LEU A 81 -24.65 -45.57 11.91
CA LEU A 81 -24.36 -44.49 12.86
C LEU A 81 -22.89 -44.01 12.76
N SER A 82 -21.95 -44.94 12.65
CA SER A 82 -20.53 -44.59 12.50
C SER A 82 -20.25 -43.86 11.17
N TYR A 83 -20.86 -44.31 10.08
CA TYR A 83 -20.79 -43.60 8.78
C TYR A 83 -21.44 -42.23 8.85
N GLY A 84 -22.63 -42.10 9.44
CA GLY A 84 -23.32 -40.81 9.64
C GLY A 84 -22.51 -39.83 10.50
N ALA A 85 -21.92 -40.36 11.60
CA ALA A 85 -21.02 -39.54 12.44
C ALA A 85 -19.79 -39.05 11.67
N LEU A 86 -19.16 -39.93 10.86
CA LEU A 86 -18.03 -39.53 10.01
C LEU A 86 -18.42 -38.47 8.98
N LEU A 87 -19.56 -38.58 8.33
CA LEU A 87 -20.08 -37.56 7.40
C LEU A 87 -20.34 -36.23 8.11
N ALA A 88 -20.89 -36.28 9.33
CA ALA A 88 -21.10 -35.07 10.14
C ALA A 88 -19.77 -34.39 10.49
N VAL A 89 -18.76 -35.16 10.90
CA VAL A 89 -17.40 -34.66 11.16
C VAL A 89 -16.81 -34.01 9.90
N ILE A 90 -16.91 -34.63 8.73
CA ILE A 90 -16.43 -34.09 7.47
C ILE A 90 -17.15 -32.77 7.15
N ALA A 91 -18.49 -32.72 7.28
CA ALA A 91 -19.29 -31.55 6.99
C ALA A 91 -18.94 -30.37 7.91
N VAL A 92 -18.85 -30.62 9.23
CA VAL A 92 -18.49 -29.57 10.21
C VAL A 92 -17.05 -29.08 9.98
N SER A 93 -16.11 -30.01 9.83
CA SER A 93 -14.70 -29.64 9.61
C SER A 93 -14.48 -28.87 8.31
N SER A 94 -15.18 -29.22 7.23
CA SER A 94 -15.10 -28.48 5.97
C SER A 94 -15.68 -27.07 6.09
N ARG A 95 -16.76 -26.87 6.86
CA ARG A 95 -17.33 -25.56 7.17
C ARG A 95 -16.39 -24.72 8.02
N VAL A 96 -15.86 -25.28 9.09
CA VAL A 96 -14.88 -24.59 9.97
C VAL A 96 -13.66 -24.16 9.15
N ASN A 97 -13.14 -25.03 8.28
CA ASN A 97 -12.01 -24.68 7.43
C ASN A 97 -12.34 -23.58 6.44
N ALA A 98 -13.48 -23.65 5.74
CA ALA A 98 -13.85 -22.68 4.71
C ALA A 98 -14.22 -21.31 5.30
N GLU A 99 -15.03 -21.26 6.35
CA GLU A 99 -15.58 -20.03 6.89
C GLU A 99 -14.67 -19.42 7.96
N PHE A 100 -14.21 -20.18 8.94
CA PHE A 100 -13.44 -19.65 10.05
C PHE A 100 -11.95 -19.52 9.72
N ILE A 101 -11.30 -20.60 9.31
CA ILE A 101 -9.86 -20.57 8.98
C ILE A 101 -9.62 -19.71 7.75
N GLY A 102 -10.48 -19.80 6.73
CA GLY A 102 -10.41 -18.94 5.54
C GLY A 102 -10.53 -17.45 5.85
N ALA A 103 -11.47 -17.05 6.71
CA ALA A 103 -11.61 -15.66 7.16
C ALA A 103 -10.40 -15.21 8.01
N LEU A 104 -9.89 -16.07 8.88
CA LEU A 104 -8.71 -15.78 9.69
C LEU A 104 -7.47 -15.58 8.83
N LEU A 105 -7.22 -16.46 7.85
CA LEU A 105 -6.14 -16.33 6.87
C LEU A 105 -6.26 -15.03 6.08
N GLN A 106 -7.46 -14.73 5.57
CA GLN A 106 -7.72 -13.54 4.78
C GLN A 106 -7.39 -12.28 5.58
N ASN A 107 -7.86 -12.16 6.81
CA ASN A 107 -7.61 -10.99 7.64
C ASN A 107 -6.13 -10.89 8.01
N THR A 108 -5.54 -11.95 8.57
CA THR A 108 -4.15 -11.93 9.05
C THR A 108 -3.16 -11.63 7.93
N TYR A 109 -3.24 -12.32 6.81
CA TYR A 109 -2.26 -12.11 5.72
C TYR A 109 -2.53 -10.84 4.90
N SER A 110 -3.79 -10.40 4.77
CA SER A 110 -4.08 -9.11 4.11
C SER A 110 -3.60 -7.93 4.93
N PHE A 111 -3.82 -7.93 6.25
CA PHE A 111 -3.30 -6.89 7.13
C PHE A 111 -1.77 -6.96 7.28
N GLY A 112 -1.20 -8.16 7.41
CA GLY A 112 0.24 -8.32 7.47
C GLY A 112 0.95 -7.84 6.21
N MET A 113 0.39 -8.10 5.02
CA MET A 113 0.90 -7.58 3.76
C MET A 113 0.77 -6.05 3.67
N GLN A 114 -0.35 -5.48 4.16
CA GLN A 114 -0.51 -4.02 4.22
C GLN A 114 0.52 -3.40 5.17
N GLY A 115 0.76 -4.01 6.34
CA GLY A 115 1.81 -3.58 7.27
C GLY A 115 3.18 -3.58 6.61
N HIS A 116 3.57 -4.68 5.98
CA HIS A 116 4.84 -4.78 5.26
C HIS A 116 5.00 -3.70 4.16
N LEU A 117 3.93 -3.46 3.38
CA LEU A 117 3.94 -2.38 2.38
C LEU A 117 4.06 -0.99 3.01
N MET A 118 3.41 -0.76 4.17
CA MET A 118 3.53 0.50 4.90
C MET A 118 4.94 0.72 5.46
N ASP A 119 5.59 -0.34 5.96
CA ASP A 119 6.97 -0.26 6.43
C ASP A 119 7.92 0.14 5.29
N VAL A 120 7.74 -0.44 4.10
CA VAL A 120 8.53 -0.07 2.92
C VAL A 120 8.25 1.37 2.47
N VAL A 121 6.97 1.81 2.46
CA VAL A 121 6.62 3.20 2.15
C VAL A 121 7.27 4.16 3.15
N ASN A 122 7.24 3.82 4.44
CA ASN A 122 7.82 4.64 5.49
C ASN A 122 9.36 4.73 5.42
N GLY A 123 10.01 3.65 4.97
CA GLY A 123 11.47 3.62 4.75
C GLY A 123 11.93 4.11 3.38
N SER A 124 11.01 4.51 2.49
CA SER A 124 11.36 4.98 1.15
C SER A 124 11.70 6.46 1.11
N ASP A 125 12.61 6.86 0.21
CA ASP A 125 12.91 8.26 0.00
C ASP A 125 11.70 9.04 -0.57
N LEU A 126 11.62 10.34 -0.27
CA LEU A 126 10.53 11.20 -0.74
C LEU A 126 10.54 11.32 -2.27
N LEU A 127 11.69 11.34 -2.92
CA LEU A 127 11.79 11.46 -4.37
C LEU A 127 11.13 10.27 -5.07
N THR A 128 11.34 9.06 -4.56
CA THR A 128 10.67 7.85 -5.04
C THR A 128 9.16 7.94 -4.88
N LEU A 129 8.66 8.41 -3.74
CA LEU A 129 7.22 8.61 -3.51
C LEU A 129 6.61 9.72 -4.38
N MET A 130 7.38 10.75 -4.72
CA MET A 130 6.93 11.83 -5.62
C MET A 130 6.85 11.40 -7.09
N ARG A 131 7.52 10.31 -7.48
CA ARG A 131 7.38 9.77 -8.83
C ARG A 131 5.94 9.29 -9.03
N ARG A 132 5.22 9.93 -9.92
CA ARG A 132 3.79 9.70 -10.16
C ARG A 132 3.43 8.22 -10.36
N ASN A 133 4.26 7.49 -11.09
CA ASN A 133 4.04 6.07 -11.35
C ASN A 133 4.11 5.21 -10.08
N VAL A 134 5.03 5.53 -9.17
CA VAL A 134 5.23 4.78 -7.92
C VAL A 134 4.04 4.97 -6.98
N ASN A 135 3.56 6.20 -6.81
CA ASN A 135 2.41 6.48 -5.94
C ASN A 135 1.10 5.84 -6.47
N GLU A 136 0.84 5.92 -7.79
CA GLU A 136 -0.30 5.26 -8.41
C GLU A 136 -0.21 3.72 -8.25
N ASP A 137 0.98 3.14 -8.38
CA ASP A 137 1.24 1.72 -8.23
C ASP A 137 1.12 1.27 -6.76
N PHE A 138 1.60 2.05 -5.80
CA PHE A 138 1.38 1.78 -4.38
C PHE A 138 -0.11 1.72 -4.02
N ASN A 139 -0.88 2.73 -4.41
CA ASN A 139 -2.32 2.75 -4.17
C ASN A 139 -3.05 1.55 -4.80
N TYR A 140 -2.60 1.11 -5.98
CA TYR A 140 -3.14 -0.06 -6.66
C TYR A 140 -2.78 -1.36 -5.92
N ILE A 141 -1.52 -1.51 -5.48
CA ILE A 141 -1.02 -2.70 -4.79
C ILE A 141 -1.61 -2.82 -3.39
N MET A 142 -1.74 -1.72 -2.65
CA MET A 142 -2.39 -1.70 -1.32
C MET A 142 -3.82 -2.26 -1.38
N ARG A 143 -4.56 -1.96 -2.44
CA ARG A 143 -5.91 -2.53 -2.65
C ARG A 143 -5.89 -4.02 -2.98
N ARG A 144 -4.75 -4.55 -3.38
CA ARG A 144 -4.53 -5.97 -3.72
C ARG A 144 -3.72 -6.73 -2.69
N SER A 145 -3.67 -6.25 -1.46
CA SER A 145 -3.02 -6.93 -0.32
C SER A 145 -3.55 -8.36 -0.08
N MET A 146 -4.73 -8.68 -0.63
CA MET A 146 -5.30 -10.04 -0.61
C MET A 146 -4.51 -11.06 -1.46
N ALA A 147 -3.58 -10.64 -2.33
CA ALA A 147 -2.85 -11.55 -3.21
C ALA A 147 -2.03 -12.58 -2.43
N LEU A 148 -1.42 -12.18 -1.30
CA LEU A 148 -0.67 -13.10 -0.43
C LEU A 148 -1.58 -14.19 0.14
N ASN A 149 -2.74 -13.81 0.71
CA ASN A 149 -3.73 -14.75 1.20
C ASN A 149 -4.22 -15.69 0.09
N GLN A 150 -4.52 -15.13 -1.09
CA GLN A 150 -4.99 -15.91 -2.23
C GLN A 150 -3.95 -16.95 -2.67
N LEU A 151 -2.66 -16.56 -2.73
CA LEU A 151 -1.58 -17.48 -3.09
C LEU A 151 -1.44 -18.62 -2.06
N VAL A 152 -1.39 -18.29 -0.76
CA VAL A 152 -1.30 -19.29 0.33
C VAL A 152 -2.51 -20.24 0.29
N SER A 153 -3.71 -19.69 0.16
CA SER A 153 -4.95 -20.49 0.09
C SER A 153 -4.96 -21.42 -1.13
N CYS A 154 -4.52 -20.94 -2.31
CA CYS A 154 -4.40 -21.77 -3.51
C CYS A 154 -3.39 -22.91 -3.30
N ILE A 155 -2.22 -22.64 -2.71
CA ILE A 155 -1.22 -23.67 -2.43
C ILE A 155 -1.79 -24.74 -1.49
N CYS A 156 -2.44 -24.34 -0.39
CA CYS A 156 -3.06 -25.26 0.56
C CYS A 156 -4.18 -26.08 -0.10
N SER A 157 -5.06 -25.45 -0.87
CA SER A 157 -6.16 -26.11 -1.59
C SER A 157 -5.67 -27.07 -2.66
N MET A 158 -4.63 -26.71 -3.43
CA MET A 158 -4.00 -27.59 -4.42
C MET A 158 -3.35 -28.80 -3.75
N ALA A 159 -2.67 -28.62 -2.63
CA ALA A 159 -2.10 -29.72 -1.84
C ALA A 159 -3.21 -30.65 -1.32
N ALA A 160 -4.30 -30.10 -0.75
CA ALA A 160 -5.47 -30.87 -0.32
C ALA A 160 -6.07 -31.69 -1.45
N SER A 161 -6.28 -31.06 -2.60
CA SER A 161 -6.82 -31.71 -3.80
C SER A 161 -5.90 -32.85 -4.28
N ALA A 162 -4.59 -32.63 -4.31
CA ALA A 162 -3.61 -33.63 -4.72
C ALA A 162 -3.63 -34.87 -3.76
N PHE A 163 -3.64 -34.62 -2.44
CA PHE A 163 -3.76 -35.68 -1.45
C PHE A 163 -5.10 -36.43 -1.54
N SER A 164 -6.20 -35.71 -1.72
CA SER A 164 -7.53 -36.32 -1.89
C SER A 164 -7.59 -37.15 -3.16
N ILE A 165 -7.06 -36.68 -4.28
CA ILE A 165 -7.01 -37.43 -5.54
C ILE A 165 -6.17 -38.70 -5.36
N ALA A 166 -4.99 -38.62 -4.72
CA ALA A 166 -4.13 -39.76 -4.48
C ALA A 166 -4.82 -40.83 -3.60
N SER A 167 -5.49 -40.41 -2.51
CA SER A 167 -6.23 -41.31 -1.62
C SER A 167 -7.44 -41.98 -2.30
N LEU A 168 -8.15 -41.22 -3.14
CA LEU A 168 -9.27 -41.73 -3.94
C LEU A 168 -8.81 -42.68 -5.07
N CYS A 169 -7.65 -42.42 -5.69
CA CYS A 169 -7.03 -43.37 -6.64
C CYS A 169 -6.62 -44.70 -5.96
N ALA A 170 -6.09 -44.63 -4.75
CA ALA A 170 -5.77 -45.85 -3.96
C ALA A 170 -7.06 -46.63 -3.64
N ALA A 171 -8.14 -45.97 -3.26
CA ALA A 171 -9.45 -46.59 -3.06
C ALA A 171 -10.02 -47.20 -4.35
N ALA A 172 -9.87 -46.49 -5.51
CA ALA A 172 -10.28 -46.99 -6.82
C ALA A 172 -9.55 -48.30 -7.19
N TYR A 173 -8.24 -48.37 -6.93
CA TYR A 173 -7.46 -49.59 -7.15
C TYR A 173 -7.95 -50.78 -6.34
N ALA A 174 -8.29 -50.53 -5.06
CA ALA A 174 -8.81 -51.59 -4.15
C ALA A 174 -10.24 -52.04 -4.54
N LEU A 175 -11.05 -51.20 -5.20
CA LEU A 175 -12.40 -51.53 -5.64
C LEU A 175 -12.42 -52.29 -6.98
N ALA A 176 -11.77 -51.72 -8.00
CA ALA A 176 -11.68 -52.30 -9.34
C ALA A 176 -10.56 -51.62 -10.16
N PRO A 177 -9.52 -52.38 -10.62
CA PRO A 177 -8.41 -51.82 -11.40
C PRO A 177 -8.84 -51.09 -12.68
N ALA A 178 -9.93 -51.50 -13.32
CA ALA A 178 -10.46 -50.85 -14.50
C ALA A 178 -10.92 -49.41 -14.22
N VAL A 179 -11.49 -49.16 -13.05
CA VAL A 179 -11.93 -47.84 -12.61
C VAL A 179 -10.73 -46.92 -12.39
N LEU A 180 -9.61 -47.44 -11.87
CA LEU A 180 -8.38 -46.67 -11.71
C LEU A 180 -7.87 -46.11 -13.04
N VAL A 181 -7.83 -46.93 -14.11
CA VAL A 181 -7.35 -46.48 -15.44
C VAL A 181 -8.21 -45.33 -15.98
N ILE A 182 -9.55 -45.46 -15.88
CA ILE A 182 -10.48 -44.44 -16.32
C ILE A 182 -10.32 -43.17 -15.48
N THR A 183 -10.11 -43.32 -14.17
CA THR A 183 -9.88 -42.20 -13.23
C THR A 183 -8.62 -41.42 -13.54
N LEU A 184 -7.50 -42.13 -13.77
CA LEU A 184 -6.24 -41.47 -14.16
C LEU A 184 -6.36 -40.72 -15.51
N GLY A 185 -7.08 -41.34 -16.49
CA GLY A 185 -7.39 -40.68 -17.75
C GLY A 185 -8.20 -39.39 -17.58
N TYR A 186 -9.20 -39.39 -16.71
CA TYR A 186 -9.99 -38.20 -16.37
C TYR A 186 -9.14 -37.09 -15.72
N VAL A 187 -8.35 -37.43 -14.69
CA VAL A 187 -7.47 -36.46 -14.01
C VAL A 187 -6.48 -35.84 -15.01
N ALA A 188 -5.82 -36.68 -15.83
CA ALA A 188 -4.88 -36.22 -16.86
C ALA A 188 -5.55 -35.27 -17.87
N LEU A 189 -6.76 -35.62 -18.35
CA LEU A 189 -7.49 -34.80 -19.31
C LEU A 189 -7.85 -33.44 -18.71
N VAL A 190 -8.35 -33.38 -17.46
CA VAL A 190 -8.69 -32.12 -16.79
C VAL A 190 -7.44 -31.26 -16.59
N LEU A 191 -6.31 -31.80 -16.18
CA LEU A 191 -5.05 -31.07 -16.02
C LEU A 191 -4.51 -30.52 -17.36
N LEU A 192 -4.59 -31.30 -18.43
CA LEU A 192 -4.21 -30.86 -19.77
C LEU A 192 -5.10 -29.71 -20.29
N LEU A 193 -6.42 -29.81 -20.07
CA LEU A 193 -7.37 -28.76 -20.45
C LEU A 193 -7.14 -27.49 -19.65
N SER A 194 -6.94 -27.59 -18.32
CA SER A 194 -6.68 -26.42 -17.47
C SER A 194 -5.39 -25.69 -17.88
N GLY A 195 -4.31 -26.41 -18.15
CA GLY A 195 -3.03 -25.82 -18.58
C GLY A 195 -3.07 -25.09 -19.93
N ARG A 196 -3.95 -25.51 -20.85
CA ARG A 196 -4.14 -24.81 -22.15
C ARG A 196 -4.99 -23.54 -22.01
N LEU A 197 -5.95 -23.53 -21.10
CA LEU A 197 -6.93 -22.46 -20.93
C LEU A 197 -6.42 -21.30 -20.07
N THR A 198 -5.32 -21.46 -19.32
CA THR A 198 -4.72 -20.39 -18.50
C THR A 198 -3.92 -19.37 -19.32
N LYS A 199 -3.48 -19.70 -20.53
CA LYS A 199 -2.58 -18.86 -21.34
C LYS A 199 -3.19 -17.52 -21.80
N GLY A 200 -4.52 -17.35 -21.74
CA GLY A 200 -5.23 -16.15 -22.22
C GLY A 200 -5.46 -15.05 -21.18
N THR A 201 -5.33 -15.34 -19.89
CA THR A 201 -5.75 -14.41 -18.82
C THR A 201 -4.76 -13.26 -18.55
N ARG A 202 -3.46 -13.47 -18.80
CA ARG A 202 -2.42 -12.45 -18.60
C ARG A 202 -2.42 -11.33 -19.64
N PHE A 203 -2.92 -11.58 -20.85
CA PHE A 203 -2.82 -10.63 -21.95
C PHE A 203 -3.70 -9.36 -21.78
N SER A 204 -4.86 -9.46 -21.14
CA SER A 204 -5.77 -8.32 -20.94
C SER A 204 -5.49 -7.50 -19.68
N TRP A 205 -4.51 -7.90 -18.87
CA TRP A 205 -4.25 -7.29 -17.56
C TRP A 205 -3.81 -5.81 -17.60
N PRO A 206 -2.89 -5.38 -18.48
CA PRO A 206 -2.50 -3.96 -18.54
C PRO A 206 -3.66 -3.04 -18.89
N VAL A 207 -4.55 -3.48 -19.80
CA VAL A 207 -5.73 -2.71 -20.23
C VAL A 207 -6.74 -2.62 -19.08
N PHE A 208 -6.98 -3.73 -18.39
CA PHE A 208 -7.87 -3.78 -17.23
C PHE A 208 -7.36 -2.85 -16.11
N ARG A 209 -6.05 -2.90 -15.77
CA ARG A 209 -5.42 -2.03 -14.78
C ARG A 209 -5.60 -0.56 -15.14
N LYS A 210 -5.28 -0.18 -16.39
CA LYS A 210 -5.40 1.21 -16.86
C LYS A 210 -6.84 1.72 -16.75
N ALA A 211 -7.82 0.91 -17.13
CA ALA A 211 -9.24 1.24 -17.01
C ALA A 211 -9.68 1.36 -15.54
N GLU A 212 -9.21 0.46 -14.67
CA GLU A 212 -9.53 0.49 -13.24
C GLU A 212 -8.96 1.72 -12.54
N VAL A 213 -7.67 2.04 -12.77
CA VAL A 213 -7.02 3.24 -12.21
C VAL A 213 -7.73 4.50 -12.68
N LYS A 214 -8.06 4.60 -13.99
CA LYS A 214 -8.78 5.75 -14.53
C LYS A 214 -10.18 5.90 -13.93
N ALA A 215 -10.94 4.81 -13.82
CA ALA A 215 -12.27 4.84 -13.22
C ALA A 215 -12.22 5.26 -11.75
N GLN A 216 -11.26 4.77 -11.00
CA GLN A 216 -11.08 5.11 -9.60
C GLN A 216 -10.66 6.57 -9.41
N PHE A 217 -9.75 7.08 -10.24
CA PHE A 217 -9.33 8.48 -10.22
C PHE A 217 -10.52 9.42 -10.45
N LEU A 218 -11.31 9.19 -11.50
CA LEU A 218 -12.50 10.00 -11.79
C LEU A 218 -13.55 9.92 -10.69
N LYS A 219 -13.68 8.75 -10.04
CA LYS A 219 -14.56 8.58 -8.88
C LYS A 219 -14.07 9.39 -7.69
N SER A 220 -12.78 9.35 -7.36
CA SER A 220 -12.21 10.14 -6.24
C SER A 220 -12.36 11.64 -6.47
N MET A 221 -12.09 12.12 -7.69
CA MET A 221 -12.34 13.52 -8.06
C MET A 221 -13.77 13.97 -7.78
N ALA A 222 -14.76 13.15 -8.17
CA ALA A 222 -16.17 13.49 -7.94
C ALA A 222 -16.56 13.49 -6.44
N GLN A 223 -15.80 12.82 -5.59
CA GLN A 223 -16.03 12.72 -4.14
C GLN A 223 -15.32 13.79 -3.32
N GLU A 224 -14.31 14.46 -3.86
CA GLU A 224 -13.60 15.54 -3.18
C GLU A 224 -14.41 16.83 -3.18
N ALA A 225 -14.64 17.40 -1.99
CA ALA A 225 -15.50 18.57 -1.82
C ALA A 225 -15.03 19.79 -2.63
N ASN A 226 -13.71 20.01 -2.71
CA ASN A 226 -13.13 21.12 -3.46
C ASN A 226 -13.37 20.95 -4.97
N VAL A 227 -13.13 19.76 -5.50
CA VAL A 227 -13.36 19.44 -6.92
C VAL A 227 -14.86 19.48 -7.24
N ALA A 228 -15.71 18.90 -6.37
CA ALA A 228 -17.16 18.92 -6.55
C ALA A 228 -17.75 20.34 -6.58
N LYS A 229 -17.15 21.29 -5.85
CA LYS A 229 -17.50 22.72 -5.91
C LYS A 229 -17.25 23.29 -7.32
N GLU A 230 -16.06 23.05 -7.86
CA GLU A 230 -15.69 23.55 -9.18
C GLU A 230 -16.53 22.90 -10.29
N LEU A 231 -16.74 21.60 -10.23
CA LEU A 231 -17.58 20.88 -11.19
C LEU A 231 -19.01 21.46 -11.28
N ARG A 232 -19.56 21.90 -10.15
CA ARG A 232 -20.88 22.54 -10.10
C ARG A 232 -20.88 23.95 -10.66
N VAL A 233 -19.86 24.75 -10.31
CA VAL A 233 -19.74 26.14 -10.81
C VAL A 233 -19.56 26.18 -12.33
N PHE A 234 -18.73 25.28 -12.86
CA PHE A 234 -18.47 25.20 -14.30
C PHE A 234 -19.50 24.35 -15.08
N GLY A 235 -20.44 23.70 -14.39
CA GLY A 235 -21.45 22.87 -15.03
C GLY A 235 -20.90 21.64 -15.76
N CYS A 236 -19.70 21.15 -15.39
CA CYS A 236 -18.99 20.08 -16.09
C CYS A 236 -19.04 18.72 -15.36
N ALA A 237 -19.92 18.55 -14.38
CA ALA A 237 -20.04 17.31 -13.63
C ALA A 237 -20.39 16.11 -14.52
N ASP A 238 -21.26 16.31 -15.52
CA ASP A 238 -21.69 15.24 -16.44
C ASP A 238 -20.52 14.71 -17.29
N GLN A 239 -19.57 15.56 -17.69
CA GLN A 239 -18.37 15.14 -18.43
C GLN A 239 -17.47 14.20 -17.59
N VAL A 240 -17.34 14.47 -16.29
CA VAL A 240 -16.57 13.62 -15.38
C VAL A 240 -17.28 12.27 -15.17
N VAL A 241 -18.61 12.31 -14.95
CA VAL A 241 -19.44 11.09 -14.82
C VAL A 241 -19.39 10.25 -16.09
N GLU A 242 -19.51 10.88 -17.26
CA GLU A 242 -19.42 10.20 -18.55
C GLU A 242 -18.03 9.60 -18.79
N GLY A 243 -16.96 10.31 -18.41
CA GLY A 243 -15.60 9.80 -18.44
C GLY A 243 -15.41 8.57 -17.54
N TRP A 244 -16.03 8.61 -16.34
CA TRP A 244 -16.06 7.48 -15.42
C TRP A 244 -16.83 6.29 -16.00
N ARG A 245 -18.03 6.51 -16.56
CA ARG A 245 -18.82 5.46 -17.20
C ARG A 245 -18.03 4.74 -18.29
N ARG A 246 -17.41 5.49 -19.21
CA ARG A 246 -16.59 4.90 -20.28
C ARG A 246 -15.44 4.05 -19.75
N ALA A 247 -14.73 4.51 -18.72
CA ALA A 247 -13.67 3.73 -18.10
C ALA A 247 -14.21 2.49 -17.38
N TYR A 248 -15.39 2.62 -16.74
CA TYR A 248 -16.08 1.51 -16.07
C TYR A 248 -16.59 0.47 -17.06
N ASP A 249 -17.15 0.88 -18.20
CA ASP A 249 -17.66 -0.02 -19.24
C ASP A 249 -16.53 -0.88 -19.81
N VAL A 250 -15.38 -0.31 -20.11
CA VAL A 250 -14.19 -1.07 -20.54
C VAL A 250 -13.79 -2.11 -19.49
N ARG A 251 -13.79 -1.73 -18.21
CA ARG A 251 -13.50 -2.64 -17.11
C ARG A 251 -14.56 -3.75 -17.00
N LEU A 252 -15.83 -3.40 -17.12
CA LEU A 252 -16.96 -4.33 -17.05
C LEU A 252 -16.90 -5.35 -18.18
N ASP A 253 -16.69 -4.90 -19.42
CA ASP A 253 -16.58 -5.78 -20.58
C ASP A 253 -15.45 -6.80 -20.42
N LEU A 254 -14.28 -6.37 -19.96
CA LEU A 254 -13.16 -7.27 -19.68
C LEU A 254 -13.47 -8.25 -18.53
N ALA A 255 -14.17 -7.81 -17.49
CA ALA A 255 -14.61 -8.67 -16.39
C ALA A 255 -15.63 -9.70 -16.87
N LEU A 256 -16.62 -9.30 -17.69
CA LEU A 256 -17.62 -10.19 -18.28
C LEU A 256 -17.00 -11.20 -19.24
N GLN A 257 -16.03 -10.80 -20.07
CA GLN A 257 -15.28 -11.73 -20.93
C GLN A 257 -14.58 -12.80 -20.12
N ARG A 258 -13.92 -12.41 -19.00
CA ARG A 258 -13.29 -13.37 -18.09
C ARG A 258 -14.30 -14.29 -17.42
N MET A 259 -15.40 -13.74 -16.93
CA MET A 259 -16.46 -14.52 -16.32
C MET A 259 -17.04 -15.54 -17.30
N ARG A 260 -17.38 -15.12 -18.52
CA ARG A 260 -17.85 -16.03 -19.59
C ARG A 260 -16.84 -17.14 -19.90
N ALA A 261 -15.56 -16.80 -20.01
CA ALA A 261 -14.50 -17.77 -20.23
C ALA A 261 -14.35 -18.76 -19.05
N SER A 262 -14.54 -18.28 -17.80
CA SER A 262 -14.54 -19.11 -16.59
C SER A 262 -15.73 -20.05 -16.55
N GLU A 263 -16.93 -19.55 -16.84
CA GLU A 263 -18.14 -20.36 -16.85
C GLU A 263 -18.11 -21.41 -17.97
N LEU A 264 -17.64 -21.05 -19.18
CA LEU A 264 -17.47 -22.00 -20.27
C LEU A 264 -16.50 -23.12 -19.90
N ARG A 265 -15.42 -22.79 -19.20
CA ARG A 265 -14.47 -23.79 -18.66
C ARG A 265 -15.14 -24.71 -17.66
N SER A 266 -15.87 -24.15 -16.69
CA SER A 266 -16.60 -24.93 -15.68
C SER A 266 -17.61 -25.87 -16.33
N PHE A 267 -18.31 -25.40 -17.35
CA PHE A 267 -19.22 -26.23 -18.14
C PHE A 267 -18.49 -27.37 -18.86
N ALA A 268 -17.35 -27.06 -19.53
CA ALA A 268 -16.54 -28.07 -20.21
C ALA A 268 -16.03 -29.15 -19.23
N PHE A 269 -15.57 -28.76 -18.04
CA PHE A 269 -15.15 -29.71 -17.00
C PHE A 269 -16.32 -30.56 -16.50
N GLY A 270 -17.51 -29.95 -16.33
CA GLY A 270 -18.73 -30.68 -16.01
C GLY A 270 -19.12 -31.71 -17.09
N ALA A 271 -19.07 -31.34 -18.35
CA ALA A 271 -19.34 -32.25 -19.46
C ALA A 271 -18.37 -33.43 -19.49
N VAL A 272 -17.05 -33.15 -19.33
CA VAL A 272 -16.03 -34.22 -19.26
C VAL A 272 -16.28 -35.14 -18.05
N PHE A 273 -16.72 -34.58 -16.91
CA PHE A 273 -17.07 -35.39 -15.74
C PHE A 273 -18.24 -36.34 -16.03
N TYR A 274 -19.33 -35.87 -16.65
CA TYR A 274 -20.47 -36.74 -16.95
C TYR A 274 -20.13 -37.83 -17.95
N LEU A 275 -19.24 -37.58 -18.93
CA LEU A 275 -18.71 -38.60 -19.82
C LEU A 275 -17.87 -39.64 -19.06
N PHE A 276 -17.01 -39.18 -18.16
CA PHE A 276 -16.24 -40.03 -17.26
C PHE A 276 -17.14 -40.90 -16.39
N LEU A 277 -18.18 -40.30 -15.78
CA LEU A 277 -19.15 -40.99 -14.95
C LEU A 277 -19.88 -42.11 -15.75
N ALA A 278 -20.32 -41.76 -16.96
CA ALA A 278 -20.99 -42.75 -17.85
C ALA A 278 -20.04 -43.91 -18.21
N ALA A 279 -18.76 -43.62 -18.50
CA ALA A 279 -17.76 -44.65 -18.77
C ALA A 279 -17.53 -45.58 -17.56
N CYS A 280 -17.40 -45.01 -16.36
CA CYS A 280 -17.24 -45.79 -15.13
C CYS A 280 -18.45 -46.69 -14.85
N VAL A 281 -19.67 -46.12 -14.94
CA VAL A 281 -20.91 -46.87 -14.73
C VAL A 281 -21.07 -47.99 -15.78
N GLY A 282 -20.81 -47.67 -17.07
CA GLY A 282 -20.83 -48.65 -18.14
C GLY A 282 -19.86 -49.83 -17.93
N ALA A 283 -18.63 -49.52 -17.54
CA ALA A 283 -17.63 -50.55 -17.21
C ALA A 283 -18.06 -51.42 -16.03
N MET A 284 -18.63 -50.81 -14.99
CA MET A 284 -19.11 -51.56 -13.81
C MET A 284 -20.35 -52.45 -14.14
N LEU A 285 -21.32 -51.95 -14.89
CA LEU A 285 -22.47 -52.72 -15.34
C LEU A 285 -22.05 -53.89 -16.23
N TRP A 286 -21.04 -53.70 -17.10
CA TRP A 286 -20.48 -54.76 -17.93
C TRP A 286 -19.84 -55.85 -17.07
N GLN A 287 -19.03 -55.48 -16.07
CA GLN A 287 -18.43 -56.42 -15.12
C GLN A 287 -19.49 -57.15 -14.25
N MET A 288 -20.55 -56.43 -13.83
CA MET A 288 -21.64 -57.01 -13.09
C MET A 288 -22.39 -58.11 -13.92
N ARG A 289 -22.58 -57.85 -15.23
CA ARG A 289 -23.17 -58.84 -16.15
C ARG A 289 -22.31 -60.12 -16.27
N GLN A 290 -20.99 -59.98 -16.09
CA GLN A 290 -20.06 -61.12 -16.10
C GLN A 290 -19.94 -61.81 -14.73
N GLY A 291 -20.65 -61.36 -13.70
CA GLY A 291 -20.55 -61.90 -12.35
C GLY A 291 -19.26 -61.55 -11.60
N LEU A 292 -18.47 -60.57 -12.13
CA LEU A 292 -17.19 -60.15 -11.57
C LEU A 292 -17.33 -59.10 -10.47
N THR A 293 -18.49 -58.43 -10.34
CA THR A 293 -18.76 -57.39 -9.34
C THR A 293 -20.16 -57.48 -8.77
N THR A 294 -20.35 -56.89 -7.57
CA THR A 294 -21.61 -56.85 -6.86
C THR A 294 -22.29 -55.47 -7.05
N PRO A 295 -23.64 -55.37 -6.86
CA PRO A 295 -24.33 -54.07 -6.88
C PRO A 295 -23.76 -53.06 -5.90
N ALA A 296 -23.24 -53.53 -4.77
CA ALA A 296 -22.58 -52.68 -3.77
C ALA A 296 -21.34 -51.96 -4.34
N VAL A 297 -20.53 -52.67 -5.13
CA VAL A 297 -19.35 -52.08 -5.78
C VAL A 297 -19.73 -51.03 -6.82
N VAL A 298 -20.82 -51.23 -7.55
CA VAL A 298 -21.34 -50.26 -8.51
C VAL A 298 -21.74 -48.96 -7.80
N LEU A 299 -22.50 -49.05 -6.70
CA LEU A 299 -22.96 -47.86 -5.93
C LEU A 299 -21.77 -47.14 -5.26
N THR A 300 -20.79 -47.93 -4.72
CA THR A 300 -19.56 -47.34 -4.16
C THR A 300 -18.73 -46.61 -5.23
N THR A 301 -18.68 -47.14 -6.45
CA THR A 301 -17.99 -46.51 -7.58
C THR A 301 -18.65 -45.18 -7.98
N LEU A 302 -19.97 -45.08 -7.96
CA LEU A 302 -20.71 -43.81 -8.16
C LEU A 302 -20.30 -42.75 -7.12
N THR A 303 -20.24 -43.17 -5.84
CA THR A 303 -19.80 -42.28 -4.76
C THR A 303 -18.33 -41.87 -4.93
N LEU A 304 -17.46 -42.79 -5.34
CA LEU A 304 -16.05 -42.51 -5.67
C LEU A 304 -15.94 -41.42 -6.79
N CYS A 305 -16.70 -41.59 -7.89
CA CYS A 305 -16.68 -40.65 -9.02
C CYS A 305 -17.11 -39.27 -8.59
N THR A 306 -18.16 -39.11 -7.78
CA THR A 306 -18.62 -37.81 -7.28
C THR A 306 -17.60 -37.16 -6.34
N LYS A 307 -16.95 -37.94 -5.45
CA LYS A 307 -15.87 -37.45 -4.58
C LYS A 307 -14.64 -37.02 -5.38
N LEU A 308 -14.29 -37.78 -6.42
CA LEU A 308 -13.20 -37.43 -7.32
C LEU A 308 -13.47 -36.12 -8.04
N PHE A 309 -14.67 -35.91 -8.55
CA PHE A 309 -15.06 -34.64 -9.18
C PHE A 309 -14.92 -33.47 -8.20
N SER A 310 -15.36 -33.64 -6.95
CA SER A 310 -15.25 -32.62 -5.91
C SER A 310 -13.80 -32.33 -5.50
N ALA A 311 -12.85 -33.24 -5.74
CA ALA A 311 -11.41 -33.00 -5.52
C ALA A 311 -10.71 -32.40 -6.74
N VAL A 312 -11.04 -32.82 -7.95
CA VAL A 312 -10.41 -32.37 -9.20
C VAL A 312 -10.88 -30.96 -9.64
N SER A 313 -12.16 -30.65 -9.44
CA SER A 313 -12.75 -29.38 -9.85
C SER A 313 -12.13 -28.15 -9.14
N PRO A 314 -11.90 -28.16 -7.81
CA PRO A 314 -11.12 -27.11 -7.14
C PRO A 314 -9.70 -26.97 -7.67
N LEU A 315 -8.97 -28.10 -7.85
CA LEU A 315 -7.60 -28.08 -8.36
C LEU A 315 -7.50 -27.33 -9.70
N ALA A 316 -8.44 -27.55 -10.62
CA ALA A 316 -8.47 -26.87 -11.90
C ALA A 316 -8.72 -25.35 -11.77
N ARG A 317 -9.53 -24.93 -10.81
CA ARG A 317 -9.78 -23.51 -10.51
C ARG A 317 -8.58 -22.85 -9.82
N ASP A 318 -8.01 -23.54 -8.87
CA ASP A 318 -6.90 -23.05 -8.05
C ASP A 318 -5.63 -22.87 -8.87
N LEU A 319 -5.40 -23.68 -9.90
CA LEU A 319 -4.31 -23.47 -10.87
C LEU A 319 -4.40 -22.11 -11.59
N VAL A 320 -5.62 -21.68 -11.92
CA VAL A 320 -5.85 -20.37 -12.56
C VAL A 320 -5.68 -19.25 -11.55
N ALA A 321 -6.30 -19.40 -10.37
CA ALA A 321 -6.21 -18.42 -9.28
C ALA A 321 -4.78 -18.28 -8.76
N PHE A 322 -4.01 -19.37 -8.71
CA PHE A 322 -2.58 -19.36 -8.36
C PHE A 322 -1.77 -18.51 -9.34
N ASP A 323 -1.96 -18.67 -10.65
CA ASP A 323 -1.24 -17.89 -11.66
C ASP A 323 -1.58 -16.38 -11.58
N GLU A 324 -2.84 -16.03 -11.26
CA GLU A 324 -3.28 -14.65 -11.03
C GLU A 324 -2.69 -14.06 -9.73
N ALA A 325 -2.70 -14.82 -8.64
CA ALA A 325 -2.11 -14.39 -7.37
C ALA A 325 -0.59 -14.23 -7.48
N LEU A 326 0.08 -15.18 -8.13
CA LEU A 326 1.52 -15.12 -8.38
C LEU A 326 1.90 -13.88 -9.19
N PHE A 327 1.16 -13.59 -10.27
CA PHE A 327 1.37 -12.38 -11.06
C PHE A 327 1.17 -11.10 -10.24
N SER A 328 0.18 -11.06 -9.36
CA SER A 328 -0.04 -9.91 -8.47
C SER A 328 1.12 -9.72 -7.50
N ILE A 329 1.70 -10.78 -6.96
CA ILE A 329 2.87 -10.72 -6.07
C ILE A 329 4.15 -10.36 -6.85
N GLU A 330 4.33 -10.85 -8.09
CA GLU A 330 5.42 -10.42 -8.96
C GLU A 330 5.42 -8.91 -9.19
N GLN A 331 4.24 -8.32 -9.40
CA GLN A 331 4.07 -6.87 -9.53
C GLN A 331 4.40 -6.13 -8.22
N GLN A 332 3.99 -6.68 -7.08
CA GLN A 332 4.32 -6.12 -5.77
C GLN A 332 5.82 -6.14 -5.53
N ASN A 333 6.48 -7.27 -5.79
CA ASN A 333 7.92 -7.40 -5.64
C ASN A 333 8.71 -6.48 -6.59
N ALA A 334 8.23 -6.31 -7.84
CA ALA A 334 8.85 -5.39 -8.78
C ALA A 334 8.77 -3.93 -8.30
N LEU A 335 7.65 -3.54 -7.67
CA LEU A 335 7.54 -2.21 -7.06
C LEU A 335 8.45 -2.08 -5.84
N LEU A 336 8.44 -3.07 -4.93
CA LEU A 336 9.29 -3.08 -3.74
C LEU A 336 10.77 -3.01 -4.10
N ALA A 337 11.19 -3.69 -5.17
CA ALA A 337 12.55 -3.63 -5.70
C ALA A 337 12.90 -2.29 -6.39
N ALA A 338 11.90 -1.53 -6.84
CA ALA A 338 12.08 -0.21 -7.45
C ALA A 338 12.07 0.93 -6.43
N VAL A 339 11.80 0.64 -5.17
CA VAL A 339 11.83 1.58 -4.05
C VAL A 339 13.21 1.55 -3.42
N ASP A 340 13.92 2.66 -3.52
CA ASP A 340 15.15 2.85 -2.78
C ASP A 340 14.79 3.05 -1.29
N VAL A 341 15.20 2.12 -0.44
CA VAL A 341 15.07 2.23 1.02
C VAL A 341 16.35 2.87 1.54
N GLU A 342 16.22 3.95 2.31
CA GLU A 342 17.36 4.57 2.97
C GLU A 342 18.02 3.52 3.89
N GLU A 343 19.29 3.21 3.62
CA GLU A 343 20.08 2.34 4.49
C GLU A 343 20.45 3.12 5.76
N ASP A 344 20.10 2.55 6.90
CA ASP A 344 20.52 3.07 8.20
C ASP A 344 22.05 2.98 8.30
N VAL A 345 22.69 4.06 8.77
CA VAL A 345 24.14 4.08 9.05
C VAL A 345 24.34 3.75 10.54
N PRO A 346 24.52 2.47 10.93
CA PRO A 346 24.31 2.02 12.31
C PRO A 346 25.27 2.59 13.35
N ASP A 347 26.47 3.00 12.96
CA ASP A 347 27.55 3.41 13.87
C ASP A 347 27.92 4.91 13.74
N ALA A 348 27.06 5.73 13.13
CA ALA A 348 27.34 7.15 12.97
C ALA A 348 27.19 7.89 14.31
N ALA A 349 28.20 8.66 14.68
CA ALA A 349 28.14 9.52 15.86
C ALA A 349 27.28 10.77 15.58
N PRO A 350 26.47 11.24 16.55
CA PRO A 350 25.74 12.50 16.41
C PRO A 350 26.68 13.65 16.03
N ALA A 351 26.20 14.58 15.20
CA ALA A 351 26.98 15.74 14.82
C ALA A 351 27.21 16.64 16.05
N ALA A 352 28.47 16.86 16.39
CA ALA A 352 28.83 17.74 17.50
C ALA A 352 28.41 19.20 17.20
N ALA A 353 28.26 20.02 18.23
CA ALA A 353 28.01 21.44 18.04
C ALA A 353 29.11 22.07 17.15
N PRO A 354 28.76 22.96 16.20
CA PRO A 354 29.74 23.57 15.30
C PRO A 354 30.75 24.38 16.09
N GLY A 355 32.03 24.24 15.70
CA GLY A 355 33.10 25.04 16.28
C GLY A 355 32.99 26.53 15.90
N PRO A 356 33.75 27.42 16.56
CA PRO A 356 33.78 28.84 16.22
C PRO A 356 34.09 29.05 14.73
N GLY A 357 33.20 29.75 14.01
CA GLY A 357 33.35 30.00 12.57
C GLY A 357 32.99 28.83 11.65
N GLN A 358 32.52 27.71 12.18
CA GLN A 358 32.04 26.59 11.38
C GLN A 358 30.55 26.77 11.04
N PRO A 359 30.13 26.61 9.75
CA PRO A 359 28.73 26.72 9.38
C PRO A 359 27.92 25.55 9.93
N VAL A 360 26.63 25.80 10.23
CA VAL A 360 25.64 24.77 10.55
C VAL A 360 25.30 23.99 9.28
N PHE A 361 25.06 24.69 8.18
CA PHE A 361 24.90 24.10 6.86
C PHE A 361 25.98 24.57 5.90
N SER A 362 26.52 23.65 5.13
CA SER A 362 27.42 23.95 4.01
C SER A 362 26.97 23.15 2.79
N ALA A 363 26.58 23.87 1.76
CA ALA A 363 26.28 23.34 0.43
C ALA A 363 27.39 23.76 -0.52
N ARG A 364 27.98 22.80 -1.27
CA ARG A 364 29.08 23.05 -2.21
C ARG A 364 28.78 22.39 -3.55
N GLY A 365 28.60 23.20 -4.59
CA GLY A 365 28.32 22.74 -5.94
C GLY A 365 27.04 21.91 -6.05
N VAL A 366 26.02 22.18 -5.23
CA VAL A 366 24.84 21.34 -5.12
C VAL A 366 23.96 21.48 -6.35
N GLY A 367 23.71 20.32 -7.02
CA GLY A 367 22.82 20.19 -8.15
C GLY A 367 21.68 19.21 -7.86
N PHE A 368 20.48 19.51 -8.40
CA PHE A 368 19.30 18.67 -8.22
C PHE A 368 18.28 18.81 -9.35
N SER A 369 17.65 17.68 -9.71
CA SER A 369 16.53 17.63 -10.65
C SER A 369 15.47 16.61 -10.21
N TYR A 370 14.19 16.97 -10.24
CA TYR A 370 13.09 16.03 -9.97
C TYR A 370 12.88 15.00 -11.09
N THR A 371 13.12 15.42 -12.34
CA THR A 371 12.77 14.61 -13.53
C THR A 371 13.97 14.18 -14.37
N GLY A 372 15.15 14.71 -14.07
CA GLY A 372 16.35 14.57 -14.90
C GLY A 372 16.35 15.40 -16.19
N GLN A 373 15.26 16.10 -16.51
CA GLN A 373 15.14 16.92 -17.72
C GLN A 373 15.44 18.41 -17.48
N ARG A 374 15.04 18.92 -16.32
CA ARG A 374 15.26 20.30 -15.89
C ARG A 374 16.02 20.28 -14.58
N ARG A 375 17.05 21.11 -14.48
CA ARG A 375 17.76 21.35 -13.21
C ARG A 375 17.00 22.39 -12.41
N GLU A 376 16.53 22.02 -11.24
CA GLU A 376 15.94 22.93 -10.26
C GLU A 376 17.02 23.63 -9.44
N LEU A 377 18.18 22.97 -9.24
CA LEU A 377 19.38 23.57 -8.68
C LEU A 377 20.60 23.23 -9.56
N ASP A 378 21.48 24.20 -9.77
CA ASP A 378 22.62 24.07 -10.66
C ASP A 378 23.88 24.70 -10.04
N GLY A 379 24.65 23.91 -9.29
CA GLY A 379 25.91 24.32 -8.70
C GLY A 379 25.74 25.36 -7.58
N VAL A 380 24.81 25.10 -6.63
CA VAL A 380 24.55 26.01 -5.50
C VAL A 380 25.65 25.89 -4.44
N ASP A 381 26.26 27.04 -4.11
CA ASP A 381 27.15 27.23 -2.96
C ASP A 381 26.46 28.08 -1.91
N LEU A 382 26.33 27.58 -0.68
CA LEU A 382 25.69 28.28 0.44
C LEU A 382 26.27 27.81 1.76
N GLU A 383 26.63 28.73 2.63
CA GLU A 383 26.95 28.46 4.02
C GLU A 383 25.98 29.21 4.93
N VAL A 384 25.49 28.56 6.00
CA VAL A 384 24.63 29.17 7.02
C VAL A 384 25.29 28.99 8.39
N TYR A 385 25.46 30.09 9.11
CA TYR A 385 26.22 30.09 10.37
C TYR A 385 25.31 29.97 11.61
N PRO A 386 25.85 29.52 12.75
CA PRO A 386 25.09 29.41 14.00
C PRO A 386 24.51 30.78 14.44
N GLY A 387 23.20 30.80 14.76
CA GLY A 387 22.50 31.99 15.20
C GLY A 387 22.18 33.01 14.10
N GLU A 388 22.55 32.72 12.85
CA GLU A 388 22.24 33.57 11.69
C GLU A 388 20.82 33.28 11.19
N ILE A 389 20.08 34.34 10.83
CA ILE A 389 18.81 34.25 10.13
C ILE A 389 19.04 34.59 8.66
N VAL A 390 18.88 33.61 7.78
CA VAL A 390 19.03 33.76 6.32
C VAL A 390 17.66 33.82 5.66
N ALA A 391 17.39 34.85 4.85
CA ALA A 391 16.21 34.91 3.99
C ALA A 391 16.54 34.46 2.57
N LEU A 392 15.78 33.50 2.05
CA LEU A 392 15.85 33.08 0.64
C LEU A 392 14.78 33.81 -0.17
N VAL A 393 15.20 34.58 -1.17
CA VAL A 393 14.36 35.44 -2.03
C VAL A 393 14.56 35.05 -3.48
N GLY A 394 13.57 35.27 -4.33
CA GLY A 394 13.65 35.05 -5.78
C GLY A 394 12.28 34.74 -6.40
N GLU A 395 12.21 34.67 -7.72
CA GLU A 395 10.98 34.36 -8.44
C GLU A 395 10.46 32.94 -8.15
N ASN A 396 9.19 32.69 -8.52
CA ASN A 396 8.61 31.36 -8.46
C ASN A 396 9.38 30.41 -9.39
N GLY A 397 9.77 29.24 -8.86
CA GLY A 397 10.56 28.26 -9.62
C GLY A 397 12.07 28.56 -9.67
N SER A 398 12.59 29.52 -8.90
CA SER A 398 14.03 29.78 -8.79
C SER A 398 14.82 28.73 -7.97
N GLY A 399 14.14 27.76 -7.34
CA GLY A 399 14.78 26.66 -6.60
C GLY A 399 14.79 26.79 -5.07
N LYS A 400 14.23 27.86 -4.47
CA LYS A 400 14.24 28.12 -3.01
C LYS A 400 13.75 26.96 -2.17
N SER A 401 12.51 26.51 -2.40
CA SER A 401 11.92 25.41 -1.62
C SER A 401 12.61 24.08 -1.89
N THR A 402 13.20 23.88 -3.09
CA THR A 402 14.03 22.71 -3.39
C THR A 402 15.33 22.74 -2.59
N LEU A 403 16.02 23.87 -2.54
CA LEU A 403 17.25 24.03 -1.72
C LEU A 403 16.98 23.75 -0.25
N VAL A 404 15.87 24.29 0.27
CA VAL A 404 15.51 24.08 1.68
C VAL A 404 15.17 22.61 1.97
N LYS A 405 14.49 21.91 1.06
CA LYS A 405 14.22 20.46 1.20
C LYS A 405 15.51 19.65 1.23
N LEU A 406 16.53 20.03 0.44
CA LEU A 406 17.84 19.41 0.49
C LEU A 406 18.57 19.72 1.81
N LEU A 407 18.56 20.98 2.28
CA LEU A 407 19.16 21.36 3.57
C LEU A 407 18.50 20.67 4.76
N MET A 408 17.20 20.37 4.69
CA MET A 408 16.50 19.60 5.72
C MET A 408 16.70 18.08 5.60
N GLY A 409 17.43 17.59 4.58
CA GLY A 409 17.62 16.16 4.33
C GLY A 409 16.36 15.44 3.84
N VAL A 410 15.33 16.19 3.40
CA VAL A 410 14.08 15.62 2.85
C VAL A 410 14.31 15.07 1.44
N LEU A 411 15.28 15.64 0.72
CA LEU A 411 15.73 15.20 -0.59
C LEU A 411 17.26 14.99 -0.54
N PRO A 412 17.79 13.91 -1.13
CA PRO A 412 19.23 13.70 -1.26
C PRO A 412 19.80 14.60 -2.38
N PRO A 413 21.02 15.16 -2.23
CA PRO A 413 21.70 15.87 -3.32
C PRO A 413 22.08 14.87 -4.43
N GLN A 414 21.94 15.27 -5.69
CA GLN A 414 22.34 14.46 -6.85
C GLN A 414 23.76 14.80 -7.32
N GLU A 415 24.18 16.05 -7.12
CA GLU A 415 25.52 16.56 -7.42
C GLU A 415 26.00 17.44 -6.27
N GLY A 416 27.29 17.54 -6.07
CA GLY A 416 27.89 18.33 -4.99
C GLY A 416 27.85 17.64 -3.63
N GLU A 417 28.07 18.44 -2.57
CA GLU A 417 28.14 17.94 -1.20
C GLU A 417 27.31 18.82 -0.25
N LEU A 418 26.54 18.18 0.62
CA LEU A 418 25.87 18.81 1.76
C LEU A 418 26.49 18.35 3.06
N ARG A 419 26.74 19.30 3.97
CA ARG A 419 27.26 19.03 5.31
C ARG A 419 26.39 19.72 6.37
N PHE A 420 26.14 19.01 7.45
CA PHE A 420 25.51 19.54 8.66
C PHE A 420 26.53 19.54 9.80
N LYS A 421 26.80 20.73 10.36
CA LYS A 421 27.82 20.90 11.42
C LYS A 421 29.20 20.28 11.02
N GLY A 422 29.56 20.38 9.74
CA GLY A 422 30.80 19.84 9.18
C GLY A 422 30.78 18.35 8.83
N VAL A 423 29.73 17.60 9.19
CA VAL A 423 29.56 16.19 8.86
C VAL A 423 28.82 16.05 7.53
N PRO A 424 29.30 15.28 6.55
CA PRO A 424 28.57 14.99 5.32
C PRO A 424 27.23 14.29 5.62
N TYR A 425 26.19 14.60 4.85
CA TYR A 425 24.86 14.01 5.04
C TYR A 425 24.86 12.48 4.96
N SER A 426 25.69 11.90 4.11
CA SER A 426 25.86 10.45 3.98
C SER A 426 26.45 9.75 5.21
N GLN A 427 26.98 10.53 6.18
CA GLN A 427 27.57 10.03 7.42
C GLN A 427 26.76 10.43 8.66
N LEU A 428 25.65 11.13 8.50
CA LEU A 428 24.78 11.51 9.61
C LEU A 428 23.94 10.30 10.07
N PRO A 429 23.73 10.16 11.39
CA PRO A 429 22.77 9.19 11.91
C PRO A 429 21.37 9.47 11.38
N GLN A 430 20.60 8.41 11.15
CA GLN A 430 19.19 8.57 10.77
C GLN A 430 18.44 9.40 11.82
N GLY A 431 17.65 10.37 11.35
CA GLY A 431 16.87 11.25 12.23
C GLY A 431 17.65 12.38 12.91
N GLU A 432 18.97 12.53 12.69
CA GLU A 432 19.76 13.63 13.29
C GLU A 432 19.22 15.00 12.85
N LEU A 433 18.96 15.18 11.55
CA LEU A 433 18.40 16.42 11.03
C LEU A 433 16.99 16.69 11.58
N SER A 434 16.12 15.70 11.66
CA SER A 434 14.76 15.86 12.19
C SER A 434 14.74 16.20 13.69
N LYS A 435 15.73 15.77 14.46
CA LYS A 435 15.88 16.16 15.87
C LYS A 435 16.33 17.61 16.00
N SER A 436 17.21 18.06 15.11
CA SER A 436 17.85 19.39 15.16
C SER A 436 17.02 20.48 14.49
N ILE A 437 16.15 20.16 13.52
CA ILE A 437 15.42 21.12 12.70
C ILE A 437 13.95 21.17 13.06
N GLY A 438 13.40 22.37 13.31
CA GLY A 438 11.97 22.66 13.35
C GLY A 438 11.53 23.27 12.02
N ALA A 439 10.56 22.67 11.34
CA ALA A 439 10.17 23.11 10.01
C ALA A 439 8.67 23.45 9.92
N PHE A 440 8.38 24.55 9.24
CA PHE A 440 7.06 24.91 8.76
C PHE A 440 7.07 24.89 7.22
N PHE A 441 6.18 24.11 6.62
CA PHE A 441 6.03 23.98 5.17
C PHE A 441 4.84 24.79 4.65
N GLN A 442 4.93 25.34 3.45
CA GLN A 442 3.83 26.02 2.78
C GLN A 442 2.61 25.13 2.58
N ASP A 443 2.83 23.87 2.21
CA ASP A 443 1.84 22.83 1.98
C ASP A 443 1.59 21.95 3.21
N PHE A 444 1.66 22.54 4.40
CA PHE A 444 1.49 21.82 5.67
C PHE A 444 0.19 21.03 5.74
N TYR A 445 0.24 19.87 6.39
CA TYR A 445 -0.91 19.02 6.63
C TYR A 445 -1.26 18.95 8.13
N LEU A 446 -2.54 19.08 8.46
CA LEU A 446 -3.06 18.76 9.78
C LEU A 446 -3.75 17.39 9.75
N TYR A 447 -3.29 16.52 10.59
CA TYR A 447 -3.77 15.14 10.69
C TYR A 447 -5.12 15.08 11.41
N HIS A 448 -5.92 14.05 11.11
CA HIS A 448 -7.20 13.77 11.78
C HIS A 448 -6.99 13.15 13.17
N HIS A 449 -6.17 13.78 13.98
CA HIS A 449 -5.77 13.38 15.31
C HIS A 449 -6.10 14.51 16.29
N THR A 450 -5.78 14.34 17.57
CA THR A 450 -5.95 15.39 18.57
C THR A 450 -5.04 16.58 18.28
N LEU A 451 -5.35 17.72 18.88
CA LEU A 451 -4.48 18.90 18.79
C LEU A 451 -3.10 18.62 19.41
N ALA A 452 -3.06 17.89 20.53
CA ALA A 452 -1.81 17.46 21.16
C ALA A 452 -0.93 16.66 20.21
N GLU A 453 -1.49 15.66 19.53
CA GLU A 453 -0.75 14.84 18.55
C GLU A 453 -0.30 15.68 17.36
N ASN A 454 -1.17 16.54 16.81
CA ASN A 454 -0.81 17.41 15.69
C ASN A 454 0.39 18.32 15.98
N ILE A 455 0.52 18.84 17.19
CA ILE A 455 1.65 19.65 17.61
C ILE A 455 2.82 18.75 18.00
N GLY A 456 2.57 17.68 18.75
CA GLY A 456 3.55 16.73 19.26
C GLY A 456 4.37 16.03 18.19
N TYR A 457 3.85 15.91 16.94
CA TYR A 457 4.63 15.41 15.81
C TYR A 457 5.88 16.23 15.47
N GLY A 458 6.02 17.44 15.98
CA GLY A 458 7.28 18.19 15.89
C GLY A 458 8.39 17.63 16.77
N CYS A 459 8.05 16.89 17.85
CA CYS A 459 8.97 16.18 18.74
C CYS A 459 8.19 15.08 19.48
N VAL A 460 8.26 13.85 18.95
CA VAL A 460 7.44 12.71 19.43
C VAL A 460 7.76 12.36 20.88
N GLU A 461 9.02 12.51 21.29
CA GLU A 461 9.47 12.24 22.65
C GLU A 461 8.78 13.15 23.69
N GLN A 462 8.37 14.35 23.28
CA GLN A 462 7.70 15.33 24.14
C GLN A 462 6.19 15.43 23.88
N MET A 463 5.61 14.56 23.06
CA MET A 463 4.19 14.60 22.69
C MET A 463 3.26 14.49 23.91
N GLY A 464 3.67 13.78 24.95
CA GLY A 464 2.93 13.64 26.22
C GLY A 464 3.14 14.79 27.23
N ASP A 465 4.08 15.71 26.99
CA ASP A 465 4.36 16.83 27.88
C ASP A 465 3.44 18.03 27.59
N GLU A 466 2.42 18.20 28.41
CA GLU A 466 1.46 19.32 28.29
C GLU A 466 2.14 20.69 28.36
N ARG A 467 3.21 20.83 29.14
CA ARG A 467 3.93 22.10 29.27
C ARG A 467 4.70 22.43 27.97
N ALA A 468 5.31 21.42 27.35
CA ALA A 468 5.97 21.57 26.06
C ALA A 468 4.97 21.93 24.95
N LEU A 469 3.81 21.26 24.91
CA LEU A 469 2.73 21.54 23.97
C LEU A 469 2.19 22.98 24.12
N ARG A 470 1.95 23.43 25.34
CA ARG A 470 1.48 24.81 25.62
C ARG A 470 2.53 25.86 25.21
N ARG A 471 3.81 25.63 25.52
CA ARG A 471 4.90 26.50 25.07
C ARG A 471 4.97 26.59 23.55
N ALA A 472 4.86 25.46 22.85
CA ALA A 472 4.85 25.42 21.39
C ALA A 472 3.65 26.20 20.81
N LEU A 473 2.45 26.08 21.40
CA LEU A 473 1.29 26.89 21.02
C LEU A 473 1.49 28.38 21.23
N GLU A 474 2.10 28.79 22.34
CA GLU A 474 2.45 30.19 22.60
C GLU A 474 3.46 30.72 21.58
N GLN A 475 4.51 29.94 21.30
CA GLN A 475 5.53 30.30 20.33
C GLN A 475 4.96 30.42 18.92
N GLY A 476 4.09 29.50 18.52
CA GLY A 476 3.43 29.51 17.20
C GLY A 476 2.31 30.54 17.07
N GLY A 477 1.93 31.23 18.18
CA GLY A 477 0.83 32.20 18.17
C GLY A 477 -0.57 31.59 18.22
N ALA A 478 -0.67 30.32 18.58
CA ALA A 478 -1.92 29.55 18.60
C ALA A 478 -2.54 29.40 20.00
N ALA A 479 -1.94 29.98 21.05
CA ALA A 479 -2.38 29.80 22.45
C ALA A 479 -3.86 30.20 22.69
N GLN A 480 -4.31 31.27 22.05
CA GLN A 480 -5.70 31.74 22.19
C GLN A 480 -6.74 30.76 21.65
N LEU A 481 -6.34 29.91 20.67
CA LEU A 481 -7.25 28.92 20.09
C LEU A 481 -7.65 27.88 21.14
N LEU A 482 -6.76 27.57 22.08
CA LEU A 482 -7.00 26.54 23.10
C LEU A 482 -8.17 26.87 24.01
N ALA A 483 -8.38 28.17 24.34
CA ALA A 483 -9.45 28.63 25.22
C ALA A 483 -10.88 28.37 24.68
N GLY A 484 -11.02 28.30 23.35
CA GLY A 484 -12.30 28.03 22.67
C GLY A 484 -12.57 26.56 22.36
N LEU A 485 -11.67 25.64 22.73
CA LEU A 485 -11.80 24.24 22.34
C LEU A 485 -12.47 23.40 23.42
N PRO A 486 -13.47 22.55 23.06
CA PRO A 486 -14.31 21.83 24.03
C PRO A 486 -13.54 20.81 24.88
N LYS A 487 -12.45 20.25 24.37
CA LYS A 487 -11.60 19.27 25.06
C LYS A 487 -10.14 19.74 25.17
N GLY A 488 -9.88 21.04 25.04
CA GLY A 488 -8.51 21.58 25.06
C GLY A 488 -7.59 20.87 24.07
N LEU A 489 -6.41 20.41 24.52
CA LEU A 489 -5.43 19.69 23.73
C LEU A 489 -5.93 18.35 23.18
N GLN A 490 -6.94 17.73 23.80
CA GLN A 490 -7.55 16.47 23.35
C GLN A 490 -8.66 16.69 22.31
N THR A 491 -8.84 17.91 21.82
CA THR A 491 -9.81 18.21 20.76
C THR A 491 -9.33 17.61 19.45
N LEU A 492 -10.19 16.82 18.79
CA LEU A 492 -9.91 16.26 17.47
C LEU A 492 -9.91 17.35 16.39
N VAL A 493 -8.88 17.34 15.56
CA VAL A 493 -8.73 18.23 14.40
C VAL A 493 -9.44 17.62 13.20
N ARG A 494 -10.32 18.42 12.56
CA ARG A 494 -11.20 18.05 11.44
C ARG A 494 -12.34 17.07 11.83
N LYS A 495 -13.49 17.21 11.12
CA LYS A 495 -14.71 16.42 11.32
C LYS A 495 -14.84 15.18 10.42
N ARG A 496 -13.82 14.88 9.64
CA ARG A 496 -13.90 13.84 8.58
C ARG A 496 -14.06 12.41 9.13
N ILE A 497 -13.42 12.11 10.25
CA ILE A 497 -13.48 10.79 10.91
C ILE A 497 -14.49 10.82 12.04
N ASP A 498 -14.48 11.87 12.88
CA ASP A 498 -15.37 12.04 14.01
C ASP A 498 -16.06 13.41 13.94
N ARG A 499 -17.40 13.41 14.06
CA ARG A 499 -18.22 14.64 14.04
C ARG A 499 -17.96 15.56 15.22
N SER A 500 -17.36 15.06 16.30
CA SER A 500 -16.94 15.87 17.46
C SER A 500 -15.69 16.70 17.20
N GLY A 501 -14.99 16.49 16.09
CA GLY A 501 -13.82 17.26 15.69
C GLY A 501 -14.15 18.72 15.40
N VAL A 502 -13.13 19.58 15.46
CA VAL A 502 -13.24 21.02 15.18
C VAL A 502 -12.57 21.33 13.83
N GLU A 503 -13.27 22.13 13.01
CA GLU A 503 -12.68 22.69 11.78
C GLU A 503 -12.05 24.05 12.08
N PHE A 504 -10.80 24.21 11.69
CA PHE A 504 -10.05 25.45 11.84
C PHE A 504 -10.05 26.25 10.54
N SER A 505 -10.06 27.60 10.63
CA SER A 505 -9.85 28.47 9.48
C SER A 505 -8.46 28.31 8.88
N GLY A 506 -8.21 28.82 7.67
CA GLY A 506 -6.89 28.75 7.02
C GLY A 506 -5.77 29.30 7.90
N GLY A 507 -5.95 30.53 8.43
CA GLY A 507 -4.99 31.14 9.34
C GLY A 507 -4.79 30.38 10.65
N GLN A 508 -5.88 29.89 11.28
CA GLN A 508 -5.76 29.05 12.48
C GLN A 508 -4.97 27.77 12.23
N ARG A 509 -5.21 27.10 11.09
CA ARG A 509 -4.43 25.91 10.67
C ARG A 509 -2.95 26.24 10.51
N GLN A 510 -2.64 27.39 9.96
CA GLN A 510 -1.28 27.89 9.79
C GLN A 510 -0.57 28.10 11.13
N LEU A 511 -1.24 28.75 12.11
CA LEU A 511 -0.71 28.94 13.47
C LEU A 511 -0.44 27.61 14.16
N LEU A 512 -1.30 26.60 13.99
CA LEU A 512 -1.10 25.25 14.54
C LEU A 512 0.10 24.55 13.88
N ALA A 513 0.28 24.71 12.58
CA ALA A 513 1.45 24.16 11.89
C ALA A 513 2.76 24.88 12.31
N CYS A 514 2.70 26.21 12.55
CA CYS A 514 3.81 26.93 13.16
C CYS A 514 4.12 26.41 14.57
N ALA A 515 3.11 26.16 15.41
CA ALA A 515 3.31 25.60 16.73
C ALA A 515 4.03 24.23 16.69
N ARG A 516 3.71 23.39 15.71
CA ARG A 516 4.43 22.11 15.45
C ARG A 516 5.92 22.34 15.22
N ALA A 517 6.29 23.35 14.45
CA ALA A 517 7.70 23.67 14.16
C ALA A 517 8.49 24.06 15.45
N TYR A 518 7.82 24.67 16.43
CA TYR A 518 8.43 25.05 17.71
C TYR A 518 8.46 23.90 18.75
N MET A 519 7.94 22.73 18.41
CA MET A 519 7.94 21.61 19.35
C MET A 519 9.35 21.03 19.51
N GLY A 520 9.78 20.86 20.75
CA GLY A 520 11.15 20.44 21.08
C GLY A 520 12.16 21.59 21.11
N ASP A 521 13.37 21.29 21.51
CA ASP A 521 14.47 22.27 21.54
C ASP A 521 15.28 22.17 20.25
N LYS A 522 14.74 22.77 19.19
CA LYS A 522 15.33 22.76 17.85
C LYS A 522 16.42 23.83 17.74
N GLU A 523 17.55 23.48 17.14
CA GLU A 523 18.68 24.39 16.91
C GLU A 523 18.48 25.25 15.66
N VAL A 524 17.82 24.69 14.67
CA VAL A 524 17.53 25.33 13.38
C VAL A 524 16.04 25.44 13.17
N MET A 525 15.56 26.60 12.75
CA MET A 525 14.17 26.86 12.43
C MET A 525 14.03 27.20 10.95
N VAL A 526 13.19 26.47 10.24
CA VAL A 526 12.93 26.66 8.81
C VAL A 526 11.47 27.02 8.60
N PHE A 527 11.22 28.13 7.89
CA PHE A 527 9.87 28.61 7.59
C PHE A 527 9.72 28.85 6.07
N ASP A 528 8.91 28.03 5.43
CA ASP A 528 8.59 28.19 4.01
C ASP A 528 7.23 28.90 3.87
N GLU A 529 7.24 30.20 3.59
CA GLU A 529 6.09 31.09 3.44
C GLU A 529 5.10 31.06 4.62
N PRO A 530 5.55 31.37 5.84
CA PRO A 530 4.77 31.18 7.05
C PRO A 530 3.57 32.13 7.19
N ALA A 531 3.34 33.03 6.26
CA ALA A 531 2.31 34.06 6.34
C ALA A 531 1.45 34.18 5.06
N SER A 532 1.54 33.22 4.14
CA SER A 532 0.86 33.27 2.83
C SER A 532 -0.67 33.36 2.88
N MET A 533 -1.30 33.00 4.02
CA MET A 533 -2.76 33.04 4.22
C MET A 533 -3.21 34.14 5.18
N LEU A 534 -2.31 35.06 5.57
CA LEU A 534 -2.59 36.14 6.49
C LEU A 534 -2.76 37.47 5.74
N ASP A 535 -3.51 38.41 6.36
CA ASP A 535 -3.55 39.76 5.89
C ASP A 535 -2.21 40.47 6.17
N PRO A 536 -1.91 41.60 5.49
CA PRO A 536 -0.60 42.29 5.59
C PRO A 536 -0.18 42.68 7.00
N LEU A 537 -1.12 43.04 7.89
CA LEU A 537 -0.80 43.40 9.27
C LEU A 537 -0.50 42.16 10.11
N ALA A 538 -1.35 41.14 10.01
CA ALA A 538 -1.14 39.83 10.68
C ALA A 538 0.14 39.13 10.18
N GLU A 539 0.51 39.34 8.92
CA GLU A 539 1.75 38.84 8.35
C GLU A 539 2.97 39.52 8.99
N LEU A 540 2.97 40.85 9.11
CA LEU A 540 4.05 41.59 9.77
C LEU A 540 4.22 41.12 11.23
N GLU A 541 3.13 41.02 11.97
CA GLU A 541 3.14 40.51 13.33
C GLU A 541 3.69 39.08 13.43
N GLN A 542 3.35 38.24 12.47
CA GLN A 542 3.85 36.86 12.40
C GLN A 542 5.37 36.81 12.15
N PHE A 543 5.89 37.64 11.24
CA PHE A 543 7.32 37.70 10.99
C PHE A 543 8.11 38.26 12.17
N GLU A 544 7.64 39.34 12.81
CA GLU A 544 8.25 39.87 14.04
C GLU A 544 8.22 38.85 15.17
N ARG A 545 7.14 38.09 15.28
CA ARG A 545 7.02 36.98 16.22
C ARG A 545 8.03 35.88 15.91
N ILE A 546 8.14 35.45 14.65
CA ILE A 546 9.11 34.45 14.23
C ILE A 546 10.53 34.92 14.56
N ARG A 547 10.90 36.15 14.18
CA ARG A 547 12.22 36.73 14.47
C ARG A 547 12.53 36.78 15.96
N SER A 548 11.60 37.28 16.77
CA SER A 548 11.78 37.35 18.23
C SER A 548 11.89 35.98 18.90
N ARG A 549 11.24 34.94 18.33
CA ARG A 549 11.17 33.59 18.89
C ARG A 549 12.29 32.67 18.39
N ILE A 550 12.87 32.95 17.24
CA ILE A 550 14.11 32.27 16.79
C ILE A 550 15.23 32.55 17.78
N GLY A 551 15.32 33.78 18.32
CA GLY A 551 16.11 34.18 19.50
C GLY A 551 17.46 33.50 19.69
N GLY A 552 18.47 33.76 18.83
CA GLY A 552 19.81 33.16 18.90
C GLY A 552 19.94 31.76 18.28
N LYS A 553 18.84 31.17 17.78
CA LYS A 553 18.85 29.95 16.95
C LYS A 553 19.11 30.32 15.49
N THR A 554 19.59 29.33 14.71
CA THR A 554 19.75 29.52 13.26
C THR A 554 18.38 29.51 12.57
N GLY A 555 18.13 30.45 11.64
CA GLY A 555 16.87 30.60 10.92
C GLY A 555 17.05 30.56 9.41
N ILE A 556 16.17 29.84 8.70
CA ILE A 556 16.04 29.92 7.24
C ILE A 556 14.59 30.31 6.93
N LEU A 557 14.42 31.46 6.27
CA LEU A 557 13.10 32.01 5.93
C LEU A 557 12.95 32.07 4.42
N ILE A 558 11.89 31.48 3.88
CA ILE A 558 11.51 31.67 2.49
C ILE A 558 10.33 32.64 2.46
N SER A 559 10.46 33.71 1.66
CA SER A 559 9.36 34.64 1.43
C SER A 559 9.37 35.16 -0.01
N HIS A 560 8.17 35.27 -0.60
CA HIS A 560 7.95 35.98 -1.85
C HIS A 560 7.87 37.50 -1.66
N ARG A 561 7.71 37.97 -0.42
CA ARG A 561 7.63 39.36 -0.09
C ARG A 561 8.99 39.88 0.37
N VAL A 562 9.65 40.57 -0.53
CA VAL A 562 11.02 41.06 -0.30
C VAL A 562 11.10 42.03 0.89
N GLY A 563 10.02 42.74 1.21
CA GLY A 563 9.94 43.63 2.38
C GLY A 563 10.19 42.92 3.72
N PHE A 564 9.93 41.60 3.81
CA PHE A 564 10.21 40.81 5.03
C PHE A 564 11.64 40.29 5.06
N ALA A 565 12.29 40.15 3.91
CA ALA A 565 13.68 39.72 3.85
C ALA A 565 14.63 40.64 4.62
N ARG A 566 14.28 41.93 4.77
CA ARG A 566 15.02 42.91 5.58
C ARG A 566 15.12 42.55 7.07
N LEU A 567 14.26 41.62 7.56
CA LEU A 567 14.31 41.20 8.95
C LEU A 567 15.36 40.10 9.19
N ALA A 568 15.94 39.53 8.15
CA ALA A 568 17.04 38.58 8.21
C ALA A 568 18.38 39.29 8.34
N ASP A 569 19.34 38.57 8.89
CA ASP A 569 20.74 39.05 9.03
C ASP A 569 21.42 39.04 7.66
N ARG A 570 21.09 38.08 6.80
CA ARG A 570 21.60 37.96 5.44
C ARG A 570 20.49 37.50 4.48
N ILE A 571 20.50 38.01 3.29
CA ILE A 571 19.60 37.71 2.19
C ILE A 571 20.37 36.96 1.12
N VAL A 572 19.81 35.87 0.62
CA VAL A 572 20.31 35.09 -0.51
C VAL A 572 19.27 35.11 -1.60
N VAL A 573 19.62 35.69 -2.75
CA VAL A 573 18.77 35.80 -3.92
C VAL A 573 19.03 34.62 -4.84
N MET A 574 17.99 33.86 -5.11
CA MET A 574 18.06 32.73 -6.03
C MET A 574 17.44 33.09 -7.37
N ASP A 575 18.15 32.78 -8.44
CA ASP A 575 17.69 32.89 -9.81
C ASP A 575 18.08 31.69 -10.64
N ALA A 576 17.14 31.14 -11.41
CA ALA A 576 17.36 29.99 -12.29
C ALA A 576 18.14 28.81 -11.67
N GLY A 577 17.88 28.49 -10.41
CA GLY A 577 18.53 27.39 -9.70
C GLY A 577 19.91 27.69 -9.11
N ARG A 578 20.35 28.95 -9.14
CA ARG A 578 21.66 29.40 -8.64
C ARG A 578 21.51 30.50 -7.60
N VAL A 579 22.54 30.67 -6.76
CA VAL A 579 22.68 31.88 -5.91
C VAL A 579 23.21 33.00 -6.79
N ALA A 580 22.36 34.02 -7.02
CA ALA A 580 22.69 35.15 -7.85
C ALA A 580 23.35 36.27 -7.04
N GLU A 581 22.81 36.57 -5.84
CA GLU A 581 23.27 37.64 -4.97
C GLU A 581 23.16 37.19 -3.52
N GLN A 582 24.03 37.70 -2.66
CA GLN A 582 23.93 37.55 -1.22
C GLN A 582 24.53 38.74 -0.47
N GLY A 583 23.91 39.16 0.60
CA GLY A 583 24.32 40.33 1.39
C GLY A 583 23.24 40.75 2.38
N THR A 584 23.47 41.84 3.08
CA THR A 584 22.47 42.51 3.89
C THR A 584 21.47 43.29 3.01
N HIS A 585 20.34 43.69 3.59
CA HIS A 585 19.32 44.48 2.90
C HIS A 585 19.92 45.73 2.26
N ASP A 586 20.72 46.51 3.03
CA ASP A 586 21.29 47.77 2.58
C ASP A 586 22.36 47.58 1.49
N GLU A 587 23.20 46.53 1.62
CA GLU A 587 24.21 46.19 0.61
C GLU A 587 23.56 45.80 -0.72
N LEU A 588 22.53 44.98 -0.72
CA LEU A 588 21.86 44.52 -1.93
C LEU A 588 21.02 45.63 -2.59
N LEU A 589 20.43 46.53 -1.82
CA LEU A 589 19.78 47.73 -2.36
C LEU A 589 20.80 48.67 -3.03
N ALA A 590 21.94 48.91 -2.36
CA ALA A 590 22.99 49.76 -2.90
C ALA A 590 23.63 49.18 -4.17
N ALA A 591 23.70 47.85 -4.29
CA ALA A 591 24.20 47.16 -5.47
C ALA A 591 23.31 47.34 -6.71
N GLY A 592 22.02 47.65 -6.52
CA GLY A 592 21.08 47.90 -7.63
C GLY A 592 20.78 46.65 -8.48
N GLY A 593 21.00 45.46 -7.96
CA GLY A 593 20.85 44.18 -8.64
C GLY A 593 19.42 43.62 -8.66
N LEU A 594 19.30 42.30 -8.72
CA LEU A 594 18.02 41.58 -8.74
C LEU A 594 17.19 41.85 -7.49
N TYR A 595 17.84 41.88 -6.31
CA TYR A 595 17.16 42.19 -5.06
C TYR A 595 16.53 43.60 -5.08
N ALA A 596 17.29 44.61 -5.50
CA ALA A 596 16.82 45.97 -5.55
C ALA A 596 15.64 46.13 -6.54
N ARG A 597 15.69 45.40 -7.66
CA ARG A 597 14.58 45.34 -8.63
C ARG A 597 13.32 44.75 -8.00
N PHE A 598 13.42 43.55 -7.36
CA PHE A 598 12.29 42.91 -6.70
C PHE A 598 11.70 43.79 -5.59
N PHE A 599 12.56 44.46 -4.82
CA PHE A 599 12.12 45.35 -3.75
C PHE A 599 11.36 46.58 -4.31
N SER A 600 11.88 47.21 -5.33
CA SER A 600 11.23 48.39 -5.95
C SER A 600 9.91 48.02 -6.63
N GLU A 601 9.85 46.94 -7.36
CA GLU A 601 8.62 46.43 -7.97
C GLU A 601 7.53 46.18 -6.93
N GLN A 602 7.86 45.56 -5.80
CA GLN A 602 6.90 45.31 -4.72
C GLN A 602 6.51 46.59 -3.97
N ALA A 603 7.44 47.53 -3.77
CA ALA A 603 7.17 48.81 -3.11
C ALA A 603 6.18 49.65 -3.90
N MET A 604 6.31 49.72 -5.25
CA MET A 604 5.36 50.43 -6.13
C MET A 604 3.92 49.94 -5.98
N TRP A 605 3.71 48.63 -5.81
CA TRP A 605 2.36 48.07 -5.59
C TRP A 605 1.71 48.55 -4.28
N TYR A 606 2.52 48.85 -3.24
CA TYR A 606 2.00 49.39 -1.98
C TYR A 606 1.74 50.89 -2.03
N GLU A 607 2.48 51.65 -2.86
CA GLU A 607 2.29 53.09 -3.03
C GLU A 607 1.10 53.41 -3.96
N GLU A 608 0.93 52.66 -5.05
CA GLU A 608 -0.20 52.82 -5.98
C GLU A 608 -1.54 52.37 -5.39
N GLY A 609 -1.56 51.38 -4.49
CA GLY A 609 -2.76 50.93 -3.78
C GLY A 609 -3.26 51.89 -2.68
N GLY A 610 -2.47 52.89 -2.29
CA GLY A 610 -2.82 53.88 -1.26
C GLY A 610 -3.45 55.18 -1.79
N CYS A 611 -3.48 55.41 -3.11
CA CYS A 611 -4.01 56.65 -3.71
C CYS A 611 -5.42 56.51 -4.33
N GLY A 612 -6.20 55.55 -3.94
CA GLY A 612 -7.54 55.31 -4.48
C GLY A 612 -8.62 55.16 -3.40
N GLN A 613 -8.72 56.12 -2.47
CA GLN A 613 -9.97 56.42 -1.74
C GLN A 613 -10.07 57.88 -1.40
#